data_e41b7f0e96dd3e103961a5c476b4e821
#
_entry.id   e41b7f0e96dd3e103961a5c476b4e821
#
_cell.length_a   1.000
_cell.length_b   1.000
_cell.length_c   1.000
_cell.angle_alpha   90.00
_cell.angle_beta   90.00
_cell.angle_gamma   90.00
#
_symmetry.space_group_name_H-M   'P 1'
#
loop_
_entity.id
_entity.type
_entity.pdbx_description
1 polymer ?
#
loop_
_entity_poly.entity_id
_entity_poly.type
_entity_poly.pdbx_seq_one_letter_code
_entity_poly.pdbx_strand_id
1 'polypeptide(L)'
;YNVNIESKGNALLNNDDWRKIVCPKTNKIAFRETDTLDTFVDSSWYYIRFLNNKLDRPFDVNDVNNYLPVDKYIGGIEHAILHLLYSRFFMKALRDIYKLEVGEPFKQLFTQGMITHKTYITEKKEWVMPKDVVLVDGNFLKKQTKEKIYEGPTEKMSKSKKNVIEPNEILENYGIDATRIFMISDSPPDRELEWTDEGIQSSKNLINRIERYFERNKSNNF
;
A
#
# COMPACT_ATOMS: atom_id res chain seq x y z
N TYR A 1 19.70 21.80 -9.25
CA TYR A 1 20.17 21.29 -10.54
C TYR A 1 18.98 21.04 -11.43
N ASN A 2 19.00 21.54 -12.70
CA ASN A 2 17.97 21.28 -13.69
C ASN A 2 18.23 19.91 -14.33
N VAL A 3 17.52 18.89 -13.90
CA VAL A 3 17.57 17.57 -14.52
C VAL A 3 16.37 17.44 -15.46
N ASN A 4 16.64 17.13 -16.73
CA ASN A 4 15.57 16.86 -17.69
C ASN A 4 15.05 15.43 -17.48
N ILE A 5 13.91 15.32 -16.81
CA ILE A 5 13.26 14.04 -16.46
C ILE A 5 12.66 13.35 -17.71
N GLU A 6 12.38 14.11 -18.78
CA GLU A 6 11.82 13.59 -20.02
C GLU A 6 12.90 12.96 -20.94
N SER A 7 14.17 13.01 -20.56
CA SER A 7 15.25 12.42 -21.34
C SER A 7 15.10 10.88 -21.38
N LYS A 8 15.31 10.30 -22.57
CA LYS A 8 15.34 8.82 -22.69
C LYS A 8 16.52 8.25 -21.90
N GLY A 9 16.26 7.23 -21.09
CA GLY A 9 17.27 6.56 -20.27
C GLY A 9 17.52 7.24 -18.93
N ASN A 10 18.73 7.11 -18.39
CA ASN A 10 19.09 7.67 -17.09
C ASN A 10 19.28 9.20 -17.19
N ALA A 11 18.36 9.96 -16.61
CA ALA A 11 18.36 11.41 -16.64
C ALA A 11 19.60 12.03 -15.96
N LEU A 12 20.16 11.39 -14.95
CA LEU A 12 21.38 11.83 -14.27
C LEU A 12 22.62 11.62 -15.13
N LEU A 13 22.68 10.53 -15.90
CA LEU A 13 23.77 10.24 -16.81
C LEU A 13 23.91 11.32 -17.89
N ASN A 14 22.79 11.91 -18.31
CA ASN A 14 22.72 12.94 -19.34
C ASN A 14 22.93 14.37 -18.79
N ASN A 15 23.23 14.53 -17.50
CA ASN A 15 23.46 15.83 -16.86
C ASN A 15 24.95 15.99 -16.47
N ASP A 16 25.77 16.43 -17.44
CA ASP A 16 27.21 16.58 -17.23
C ASP A 16 27.57 17.64 -16.18
N ASP A 17 26.79 18.72 -16.05
CA ASP A 17 27.01 19.78 -15.05
C ASP A 17 26.87 19.26 -13.63
N TRP A 18 25.93 18.32 -13.41
CA TRP A 18 25.77 17.67 -12.12
C TRP A 18 26.79 16.54 -11.92
N ARG A 19 27.03 15.75 -12.95
CA ARG A 19 27.82 14.51 -12.88
C ARG A 19 29.31 14.77 -12.69
N LYS A 20 29.87 15.77 -13.36
CA LYS A 20 31.30 16.09 -13.35
C LYS A 20 31.66 16.90 -12.11
N ILE A 21 32.61 16.43 -11.32
CA ILE A 21 33.08 17.10 -10.11
C ILE A 21 34.60 17.00 -9.97
N VAL A 22 35.15 17.80 -9.08
CA VAL A 22 36.51 17.60 -8.58
C VAL A 22 36.44 16.76 -7.30
N CYS A 23 37.11 15.63 -7.30
CA CYS A 23 37.15 14.74 -6.13
C CYS A 23 37.83 15.45 -4.94
N PRO A 24 37.15 15.61 -3.79
CA PRO A 24 37.69 16.34 -2.64
C PRO A 24 38.88 15.66 -1.99
N LYS A 25 39.09 14.36 -2.22
CA LYS A 25 40.25 13.62 -1.67
C LYS A 25 41.47 13.66 -2.57
N THR A 26 41.32 13.68 -3.88
CA THR A 26 42.42 13.54 -4.85
C THR A 26 42.65 14.76 -5.70
N ASN A 27 41.77 15.75 -5.65
CA ASN A 27 41.75 16.95 -6.50
C ASN A 27 41.75 16.65 -8.02
N LYS A 28 41.38 15.43 -8.40
CA LYS A 28 41.25 15.05 -9.81
C LYS A 28 39.79 15.14 -10.25
N ILE A 29 39.57 15.30 -11.58
CA ILE A 29 38.25 15.21 -12.17
C ILE A 29 37.68 13.83 -11.91
N ALA A 30 36.45 13.76 -11.44
CA ALA A 30 35.70 12.54 -11.19
C ALA A 30 34.24 12.73 -11.67
N PHE A 31 33.54 11.62 -11.75
CA PHE A 31 32.13 11.62 -12.12
C PHE A 31 31.32 11.01 -10.97
N ARG A 32 30.19 11.65 -10.66
CA ARG A 32 29.23 11.06 -9.70
C ARG A 32 28.61 9.83 -10.28
N GLU A 33 28.32 8.87 -9.42
CA GLU A 33 27.50 7.72 -9.77
C GLU A 33 26.09 8.20 -10.17
N THR A 34 25.54 7.58 -11.18
CA THR A 34 24.24 7.91 -11.74
C THR A 34 23.17 6.85 -11.50
N ASP A 35 23.56 5.67 -11.07
CA ASP A 35 22.61 4.64 -10.65
C ASP A 35 21.89 5.09 -9.37
N THR A 36 20.59 4.88 -9.35
CA THR A 36 19.76 5.13 -8.18
C THR A 36 19.72 3.90 -7.29
N LEU A 37 19.57 4.13 -5.99
CA LEU A 37 19.36 3.05 -5.05
C LEU A 37 18.00 2.38 -5.32
N ASP A 38 17.88 1.12 -4.90
CA ASP A 38 16.60 0.40 -4.91
C ASP A 38 15.53 1.20 -4.13
N THR A 39 14.28 1.16 -4.61
CA THR A 39 13.16 1.91 -4.02
C THR A 39 12.88 1.53 -2.57
N PHE A 40 13.29 0.34 -2.11
CA PHE A 40 13.12 -0.11 -0.74
C PHE A 40 14.17 0.44 0.24
N VAL A 41 15.23 1.11 -0.24
CA VAL A 41 16.28 1.62 0.64
C VAL A 41 15.72 2.63 1.65
N ASP A 42 14.98 3.63 1.20
CA ASP A 42 14.41 4.64 2.09
C ASP A 42 13.35 4.05 3.03
N SER A 43 12.50 3.18 2.52
CA SER A 43 11.49 2.51 3.35
C SER A 43 12.06 1.50 4.34
N SER A 44 13.33 1.09 4.17
CA SER A 44 13.98 0.12 5.05
C SER A 44 14.23 0.63 6.47
N TRP A 45 14.21 1.94 6.68
CA TRP A 45 14.54 2.56 7.96
C TRP A 45 13.59 3.71 8.35
N TYR A 46 12.52 3.97 7.61
CA TYR A 46 11.60 5.08 7.87
C TYR A 46 11.02 5.06 9.29
N TYR A 47 10.77 3.87 9.85
CA TYR A 47 10.25 3.68 11.21
C TYR A 47 11.24 4.21 12.27
N ILE A 48 12.54 4.19 11.99
CA ILE A 48 13.57 4.82 12.85
C ILE A 48 13.43 6.34 12.77
N ARG A 49 13.27 6.89 11.57
CA ARG A 49 13.11 8.33 11.37
C ARG A 49 11.84 8.87 12.03
N PHE A 50 10.79 8.08 12.11
CA PHE A 50 9.52 8.46 12.74
C PHE A 50 9.61 8.68 14.24
N LEU A 51 10.61 8.14 14.92
CA LEU A 51 10.79 8.35 16.35
C LEU A 51 11.01 9.82 16.67
N ASN A 52 11.75 10.53 15.82
CA ASN A 52 12.01 11.95 16.01
C ASN A 52 12.27 12.67 14.67
N ASN A 53 11.22 13.24 14.09
CA ASN A 53 11.29 13.89 12.78
C ASN A 53 11.88 15.31 12.81
N LYS A 54 12.14 15.88 13.99
CA LYS A 54 12.68 17.25 14.16
C LYS A 54 14.19 17.29 14.16
N LEU A 55 14.88 16.15 14.18
CA LEU A 55 16.33 16.09 14.16
C LEU A 55 16.90 16.57 12.81
N ASP A 56 18.04 17.25 12.85
CA ASP A 56 18.89 17.60 11.69
C ASP A 56 19.77 16.43 11.21
N ARG A 57 19.77 15.33 11.95
CA ARG A 57 20.45 14.06 11.68
C ARG A 57 19.43 12.93 11.41
N PRO A 58 19.85 11.80 10.82
CA PRO A 58 18.93 10.72 10.48
C PRO A 58 18.11 10.19 11.65
N PHE A 59 18.76 9.96 12.81
CA PHE A 59 18.10 9.47 14.03
C PHE A 59 18.97 9.77 15.28
N ASP A 60 18.40 9.53 16.45
CA ASP A 60 19.09 9.53 17.74
C ASP A 60 19.23 8.10 18.27
N VAL A 61 20.42 7.75 18.77
CA VAL A 61 20.72 6.40 19.30
C VAL A 61 19.86 6.07 20.53
N ASN A 62 19.64 7.05 21.41
CA ASN A 62 18.83 6.83 22.61
C ASN A 62 17.37 6.62 22.25
N ASP A 63 16.85 7.38 21.27
CA ASP A 63 15.47 7.17 20.79
C ASP A 63 15.31 5.76 20.23
N VAL A 64 16.27 5.29 19.43
CA VAL A 64 16.24 3.93 18.88
C VAL A 64 16.27 2.88 19.99
N ASN A 65 17.15 2.97 20.94
CA ASN A 65 17.28 1.98 22.01
C ASN A 65 16.08 1.98 22.96
N ASN A 66 15.44 3.14 23.16
CA ASN A 66 14.27 3.25 24.06
C ASN A 66 12.94 2.83 23.42
N TYR A 67 12.77 3.05 22.12
CA TYR A 67 11.47 2.86 21.47
C TYR A 67 11.41 1.67 20.51
N LEU A 68 12.52 1.09 20.10
CA LEU A 68 12.54 -0.10 19.25
C LEU A 68 12.89 -1.36 20.05
N PRO A 69 12.47 -2.55 19.56
CA PRO A 69 11.76 -2.84 18.32
C PRO A 69 10.30 -2.37 18.33
N VAL A 70 9.71 -2.11 17.16
CA VAL A 70 8.28 -1.83 17.00
C VAL A 70 7.48 -3.03 17.53
N ASP A 71 6.51 -2.81 18.42
CA ASP A 71 5.76 -3.89 19.06
C ASP A 71 4.98 -4.75 18.08
N LYS A 72 4.23 -4.12 17.17
CA LYS A 72 3.48 -4.81 16.13
C LYS A 72 3.58 -4.08 14.80
N TYR A 73 4.05 -4.78 13.79
CA TYR A 73 4.19 -4.28 12.43
C TYR A 73 3.20 -4.97 11.51
N ILE A 74 2.30 -4.19 10.90
CA ILE A 74 1.17 -4.69 10.13
C ILE A 74 1.38 -4.35 8.66
N GLY A 75 1.27 -5.34 7.78
CA GLY A 75 1.42 -5.15 6.35
C GLY A 75 1.07 -6.39 5.54
N GLY A 76 1.08 -6.27 4.21
CA GLY A 76 0.80 -7.39 3.31
C GLY A 76 1.91 -8.44 3.30
N ILE A 77 1.53 -9.68 3.04
CA ILE A 77 2.46 -10.82 2.98
C ILE A 77 3.51 -10.66 1.87
N GLU A 78 3.21 -9.92 0.81
CA GLU A 78 4.12 -9.65 -0.31
C GLU A 78 5.41 -8.96 0.10
N HIS A 79 5.41 -8.25 1.22
CA HIS A 79 6.58 -7.56 1.73
C HIS A 79 7.56 -8.46 2.51
N ALA A 80 7.23 -9.72 2.75
CA ALA A 80 8.05 -10.64 3.55
C ALA A 80 9.48 -10.81 3.01
N ILE A 81 9.65 -10.90 1.69
CA ILE A 81 10.94 -11.06 1.01
C ILE A 81 11.45 -9.76 0.37
N LEU A 82 10.74 -8.65 0.53
CA LEU A 82 11.11 -7.33 0.00
C LEU A 82 11.42 -6.39 1.17
N HIS A 83 10.49 -5.51 1.49
CA HIS A 83 10.63 -4.49 2.52
C HIS A 83 11.08 -5.05 3.89
N LEU A 84 10.50 -6.15 4.36
CA LEU A 84 10.85 -6.70 5.68
C LEU A 84 12.28 -7.24 5.72
N LEU A 85 12.76 -7.84 4.63
CA LEU A 85 14.13 -8.32 4.55
C LEU A 85 15.13 -7.15 4.55
N TYR A 86 14.86 -6.11 3.78
CA TYR A 86 15.66 -4.88 3.78
C TYR A 86 15.66 -4.20 5.15
N SER A 87 14.52 -4.09 5.81
CA SER A 87 14.42 -3.49 7.16
C SER A 87 15.27 -4.23 8.19
N ARG A 88 15.26 -5.56 8.15
CA ARG A 88 16.11 -6.39 9.03
C ARG A 88 17.59 -6.20 8.73
N PHE A 89 17.96 -6.17 7.45
CA PHE A 89 19.34 -5.92 7.04
C PHE A 89 19.82 -4.54 7.51
N PHE A 90 19.05 -3.49 7.26
CA PHE A 90 19.37 -2.13 7.69
C PHE A 90 19.53 -2.04 9.20
N MET A 91 18.60 -2.62 9.97
CA MET A 91 18.68 -2.61 11.42
C MET A 91 19.97 -3.25 11.93
N LYS A 92 20.37 -4.39 11.37
CA LYS A 92 21.62 -5.08 11.73
C LYS A 92 22.86 -4.25 11.35
N ALA A 93 22.86 -3.66 10.15
CA ALA A 93 23.94 -2.80 9.71
C ALA A 93 24.08 -1.54 10.59
N LEU A 94 22.96 -0.87 10.89
CA LEU A 94 22.96 0.29 11.79
C LEU A 94 23.38 -0.06 13.21
N ARG A 95 22.94 -1.21 13.73
CA ARG A 95 23.39 -1.73 15.02
C ARG A 95 24.91 -1.86 15.06
N ASP A 96 25.51 -2.45 14.06
CA ASP A 96 26.95 -2.69 14.02
C ASP A 96 27.75 -1.38 13.87
N ILE A 97 27.24 -0.41 13.12
CA ILE A 97 27.87 0.90 12.89
C ILE A 97 27.72 1.82 14.12
N TYR A 98 26.51 1.95 14.65
CA TYR A 98 26.16 2.91 15.70
C TYR A 98 26.10 2.29 17.11
N LYS A 99 26.41 0.98 17.24
CA LYS A 99 26.38 0.22 18.51
C LYS A 99 25.01 0.26 19.18
N LEU A 100 23.94 0.10 18.37
CA LEU A 100 22.59 0.01 18.89
C LEU A 100 22.39 -1.29 19.67
N GLU A 101 21.51 -1.26 20.68
CA GLU A 101 21.16 -2.43 21.49
C GLU A 101 20.11 -3.32 20.80
N VAL A 102 19.40 -2.77 19.83
CA VAL A 102 18.30 -3.42 19.09
C VAL A 102 18.82 -4.14 17.87
N GLY A 103 18.56 -5.44 17.75
CA GLY A 103 19.01 -6.29 16.64
C GLY A 103 17.95 -6.59 15.57
N GLU A 104 16.68 -6.51 15.92
CA GLU A 104 15.55 -6.73 15.00
C GLU A 104 14.61 -5.52 15.02
N PRO A 105 14.08 -5.10 13.86
CA PRO A 105 13.26 -3.89 13.78
C PRO A 105 11.86 -4.06 14.37
N PHE A 106 11.30 -5.26 14.31
CA PHE A 106 9.92 -5.56 14.67
C PHE A 106 9.86 -6.74 15.64
N LYS A 107 9.08 -6.59 16.73
CA LYS A 107 8.87 -7.62 17.73
C LYS A 107 7.86 -8.68 17.25
N GLN A 108 6.81 -8.21 16.57
CA GLN A 108 5.79 -9.05 15.98
C GLN A 108 5.42 -8.53 14.58
N LEU A 109 5.30 -9.47 13.64
CA LEU A 109 4.74 -9.21 12.32
C LEU A 109 3.30 -9.71 12.28
N PHE A 110 2.42 -8.88 11.73
CA PHE A 110 1.06 -9.28 11.42
C PHE A 110 0.84 -9.10 9.93
N THR A 111 0.79 -10.21 9.20
CA THR A 111 0.60 -10.20 7.75
C THR A 111 -0.88 -10.20 7.42
N GLN A 112 -1.32 -9.15 6.72
CA GLN A 112 -2.70 -9.03 6.26
C GLN A 112 -2.94 -9.96 5.07
N GLY A 113 -4.14 -10.54 5.03
CA GLY A 113 -4.65 -11.25 3.87
C GLY A 113 -4.85 -10.33 2.66
N MET A 114 -4.94 -10.93 1.49
CA MET A 114 -5.15 -10.20 0.24
C MET A 114 -6.62 -9.89 0.05
N ILE A 115 -6.92 -8.75 -0.56
CA ILE A 115 -8.26 -8.46 -1.05
C ILE A 115 -8.39 -9.09 -2.44
N THR A 116 -9.40 -9.94 -2.58
CA THR A 116 -9.71 -10.66 -3.80
C THR A 116 -11.02 -10.18 -4.40
N HIS A 117 -11.20 -10.37 -5.67
CA HIS A 117 -12.45 -10.09 -6.37
C HIS A 117 -12.61 -11.05 -7.55
N LYS A 118 -13.84 -11.30 -7.92
CA LYS A 118 -14.17 -12.06 -9.13
C LYS A 118 -13.56 -11.42 -10.36
N THR A 119 -13.18 -12.24 -11.30
CA THR A 119 -12.70 -11.82 -12.61
C THR A 119 -13.81 -11.96 -13.64
N TYR A 120 -13.80 -11.12 -14.68
CA TYR A 120 -14.78 -11.12 -15.75
C TYR A 120 -14.09 -11.12 -17.10
N ILE A 121 -14.52 -11.98 -18.01
CA ILE A 121 -13.95 -12.12 -19.35
C ILE A 121 -15.02 -12.15 -20.43
N THR A 122 -14.68 -11.62 -21.61
CA THR A 122 -15.48 -11.79 -22.83
C THR A 122 -15.28 -13.19 -23.41
N GLU A 123 -16.09 -13.57 -24.40
CA GLU A 123 -15.88 -14.79 -25.19
C GLU A 123 -14.48 -14.83 -25.86
N LYS A 124 -13.95 -13.66 -26.21
CA LYS A 124 -12.60 -13.50 -26.79
C LYS A 124 -11.48 -13.54 -25.77
N LYS A 125 -11.79 -13.87 -24.49
CA LYS A 125 -10.86 -13.90 -23.36
C LYS A 125 -10.22 -12.54 -23.02
N GLU A 126 -10.90 -11.44 -23.27
CA GLU A 126 -10.50 -10.12 -22.84
C GLU A 126 -11.06 -9.82 -21.45
N TRP A 127 -10.20 -9.31 -20.56
CA TRP A 127 -10.60 -8.92 -19.20
C TRP A 127 -11.52 -7.70 -19.21
N VAL A 128 -12.57 -7.74 -18.38
CA VAL A 128 -13.56 -6.66 -18.24
C VAL A 128 -13.56 -6.16 -16.80
N MET A 129 -13.66 -4.85 -16.61
CA MET A 129 -13.73 -4.28 -15.26
C MET A 129 -15.10 -4.60 -14.61
N PRO A 130 -15.17 -4.87 -13.29
CA PRO A 130 -16.42 -5.13 -12.58
C PRO A 130 -17.47 -4.05 -12.82
N LYS A 131 -17.08 -2.78 -12.81
CA LYS A 131 -17.96 -1.63 -13.06
C LYS A 131 -18.62 -1.63 -14.44
N ASP A 132 -18.01 -2.29 -15.42
CA ASP A 132 -18.54 -2.39 -16.79
C ASP A 132 -19.45 -3.62 -16.99
N VAL A 133 -19.65 -4.43 -15.95
CA VAL A 133 -20.49 -5.62 -15.96
C VAL A 133 -21.85 -5.31 -15.30
N VAL A 134 -22.91 -5.88 -15.83
CA VAL A 134 -24.25 -5.83 -15.25
C VAL A 134 -24.88 -7.20 -15.33
N LEU A 135 -25.61 -7.57 -14.29
CA LEU A 135 -26.39 -8.81 -14.26
C LEU A 135 -27.83 -8.51 -14.79
N VAL A 136 -28.22 -9.16 -15.86
CA VAL A 136 -29.57 -9.03 -16.47
C VAL A 136 -30.10 -10.43 -16.71
N ASP A 137 -31.24 -10.75 -16.13
CA ASP A 137 -31.93 -12.06 -16.29
C ASP A 137 -30.97 -13.26 -16.06
N GLY A 138 -30.11 -13.16 -15.04
CA GLY A 138 -29.15 -14.22 -14.68
C GLY A 138 -27.92 -14.32 -15.58
N ASN A 139 -27.75 -13.40 -16.54
CA ASN A 139 -26.58 -13.34 -17.41
C ASN A 139 -25.75 -12.09 -17.13
N PHE A 140 -24.43 -12.24 -17.04
CA PHE A 140 -23.53 -11.10 -17.01
C PHE A 140 -23.36 -10.53 -18.42
N LEU A 141 -23.57 -9.23 -18.54
CA LEU A 141 -23.45 -8.50 -19.79
C LEU A 141 -22.54 -7.29 -19.61
N LYS A 142 -21.81 -6.93 -20.65
CA LYS A 142 -21.07 -5.67 -20.70
C LYS A 142 -22.04 -4.50 -20.84
N LYS A 143 -22.00 -3.52 -19.94
CA LYS A 143 -22.97 -2.40 -19.89
C LYS A 143 -23.14 -1.69 -21.22
N GLN A 144 -22.04 -1.41 -21.90
CA GLN A 144 -22.06 -0.60 -23.13
C GLN A 144 -22.50 -1.41 -24.36
N THR A 145 -21.93 -2.59 -24.56
CA THR A 145 -22.11 -3.37 -25.82
C THR A 145 -23.16 -4.46 -25.72
N LYS A 146 -23.64 -4.79 -24.48
CA LYS A 146 -24.53 -5.94 -24.19
C LYS A 146 -23.91 -7.30 -24.57
N GLU A 147 -22.62 -7.33 -24.82
CA GLU A 147 -21.83 -8.54 -25.03
C GLU A 147 -21.89 -9.44 -23.79
N LYS A 148 -22.01 -10.75 -24.00
CA LYS A 148 -22.05 -11.73 -22.92
C LYS A 148 -20.68 -11.79 -22.22
N ILE A 149 -20.72 -11.75 -20.89
CA ILE A 149 -19.55 -11.84 -20.02
C ILE A 149 -19.59 -13.15 -19.25
N TYR A 150 -18.45 -13.75 -19.04
CA TYR A 150 -18.27 -14.95 -18.24
C TYR A 150 -17.56 -14.58 -16.94
N GLU A 151 -18.14 -15.02 -15.83
CA GLU A 151 -17.49 -14.91 -14.51
C GLU A 151 -16.38 -15.95 -14.43
N GLY A 152 -15.20 -15.49 -14.02
CA GLY A 152 -14.04 -16.31 -13.74
C GLY A 152 -13.79 -16.47 -12.24
N PRO A 153 -12.67 -17.07 -11.85
CA PRO A 153 -12.33 -17.28 -10.46
C PRO A 153 -12.13 -15.97 -9.69
N THR A 154 -12.39 -16.02 -8.38
CA THR A 154 -12.00 -14.97 -7.43
C THR A 154 -10.49 -15.02 -7.25
N GLU A 155 -9.82 -13.91 -7.50
CA GLU A 155 -8.37 -13.80 -7.45
C GLU A 155 -7.94 -12.46 -6.85
N LYS A 156 -6.66 -12.37 -6.44
CA LYS A 156 -6.05 -11.11 -6.01
C LYS A 156 -6.35 -10.00 -7.03
N MET A 157 -6.78 -8.85 -6.53
CA MET A 157 -7.01 -7.67 -7.36
C MET A 157 -5.74 -7.23 -8.08
N SER A 158 -5.82 -7.06 -9.39
CA SER A 158 -4.71 -6.60 -10.22
C SER A 158 -5.19 -5.78 -11.42
N LYS A 159 -4.40 -4.77 -11.80
CA LYS A 159 -4.68 -3.96 -12.99
C LYS A 159 -4.66 -4.77 -14.28
N SER A 160 -3.81 -5.79 -14.35
CA SER A 160 -3.68 -6.65 -15.54
C SER A 160 -4.93 -7.51 -15.78
N LYS A 161 -5.59 -7.98 -14.73
CA LYS A 161 -6.84 -8.75 -14.81
C LYS A 161 -8.10 -7.87 -14.75
N LYS A 162 -7.92 -6.56 -14.57
CA LYS A 162 -9.00 -5.57 -14.47
C LYS A 162 -10.05 -5.88 -13.40
N ASN A 163 -9.72 -6.67 -12.37
CA ASN A 163 -10.61 -6.99 -11.27
C ASN A 163 -10.43 -6.08 -10.04
N VAL A 164 -9.92 -4.88 -10.26
CA VAL A 164 -9.70 -3.86 -9.23
C VAL A 164 -11.00 -3.08 -9.00
N ILE A 165 -11.30 -2.84 -7.73
CA ILE A 165 -12.34 -1.91 -7.29
C ILE A 165 -11.66 -0.58 -6.94
N GLU A 166 -12.15 0.51 -7.50
CA GLU A 166 -11.56 1.83 -7.29
C GLU A 166 -11.95 2.39 -5.92
N PRO A 167 -10.99 2.68 -5.03
CA PRO A 167 -11.29 3.15 -3.68
C PRO A 167 -12.16 4.41 -3.63
N ASN A 168 -11.95 5.35 -4.55
CA ASN A 168 -12.74 6.59 -4.59
C ASN A 168 -14.22 6.33 -4.86
N GLU A 169 -14.54 5.44 -5.80
CA GLU A 169 -15.94 5.05 -6.09
C GLU A 169 -16.61 4.43 -4.86
N ILE A 170 -15.86 3.65 -4.09
CA ILE A 170 -16.36 3.04 -2.87
C ILE A 170 -16.62 4.08 -1.78
N LEU A 171 -15.69 5.00 -1.59
CA LEU A 171 -15.84 6.06 -0.58
C LEU A 171 -17.01 6.99 -0.91
N GLU A 172 -17.22 7.30 -2.18
CA GLU A 172 -18.35 8.12 -2.62
C GLU A 172 -19.70 7.41 -2.45
N ASN A 173 -19.77 6.12 -2.75
CA ASN A 173 -21.02 5.36 -2.70
C ASN A 173 -21.39 4.89 -1.30
N TYR A 174 -20.43 4.47 -0.50
CA TYR A 174 -20.68 3.81 0.79
C TYR A 174 -20.18 4.59 2.00
N GLY A 175 -19.22 5.48 1.83
CA GLY A 175 -18.57 6.22 2.89
C GLY A 175 -17.40 5.47 3.53
N ILE A 176 -16.52 6.22 4.21
CA ILE A 176 -15.29 5.69 4.79
C ILE A 176 -15.56 4.69 5.93
N ASP A 177 -16.54 4.96 6.78
CA ASP A 177 -16.81 4.15 7.96
C ASP A 177 -17.40 2.79 7.57
N ALA A 178 -18.31 2.74 6.58
CA ALA A 178 -18.83 1.49 6.05
C ALA A 178 -17.72 0.63 5.45
N THR A 179 -16.81 1.25 4.70
CA THR A 179 -15.66 0.59 4.10
C THR A 179 -14.75 -0.01 5.16
N ARG A 180 -14.42 0.76 6.19
CA ARG A 180 -13.57 0.29 7.31
C ARG A 180 -14.22 -0.85 8.10
N ILE A 181 -15.52 -0.76 8.38
CA ILE A 181 -16.25 -1.83 9.08
C ILE A 181 -16.23 -3.09 8.23
N PHE A 182 -16.54 -3.02 6.95
CA PHE A 182 -16.50 -4.16 6.04
C PHE A 182 -15.13 -4.85 6.06
N MET A 183 -14.05 -4.08 5.91
CA MET A 183 -12.68 -4.59 5.88
C MET A 183 -12.23 -5.35 7.12
N ILE A 184 -12.81 -5.07 8.30
CA ILE A 184 -12.39 -5.71 9.55
C ILE A 184 -13.42 -6.69 10.11
N SER A 185 -14.65 -6.71 9.62
CA SER A 185 -15.74 -7.53 10.15
C SER A 185 -16.08 -8.75 9.31
N ASP A 186 -15.81 -8.72 8.01
CA ASP A 186 -16.19 -9.78 7.09
C ASP A 186 -15.30 -11.02 7.24
N SER A 187 -14.00 -10.80 7.42
CA SER A 187 -13.00 -11.85 7.52
C SER A 187 -11.95 -11.52 8.58
N PRO A 188 -11.36 -12.50 9.26
CA PRO A 188 -10.18 -12.25 10.08
C PRO A 188 -9.08 -11.55 9.24
N PRO A 189 -8.42 -10.52 9.77
CA PRO A 189 -7.50 -9.68 8.99
C PRO A 189 -6.29 -10.40 8.39
N ASP A 190 -5.97 -11.60 8.87
CA ASP A 190 -4.90 -12.47 8.37
C ASP A 190 -5.35 -13.40 7.24
N ARG A 191 -6.64 -13.42 6.93
CA ARG A 191 -7.21 -14.19 5.83
C ARG A 191 -7.55 -13.32 4.62
N GLU A 192 -7.73 -13.97 3.47
CA GLU A 192 -8.22 -13.30 2.28
C GLU A 192 -9.63 -12.77 2.50
N LEU A 193 -9.87 -11.57 2.01
CA LEU A 193 -11.16 -10.90 2.00
C LEU A 193 -11.67 -10.85 0.56
N GLU A 194 -12.76 -11.53 0.27
CA GLU A 194 -13.44 -11.37 -1.01
C GLU A 194 -14.29 -10.09 -0.96
N TRP A 195 -14.02 -9.19 -1.89
CA TRP A 195 -14.85 -8.00 -2.05
C TRP A 195 -16.21 -8.36 -2.63
N THR A 196 -17.28 -7.98 -1.92
CA THR A 196 -18.67 -8.15 -2.37
C THR A 196 -19.46 -6.86 -2.14
N ASP A 197 -20.33 -6.51 -3.08
CA ASP A 197 -21.19 -5.32 -2.96
C ASP A 197 -22.24 -5.51 -1.85
N GLU A 198 -22.68 -6.73 -1.61
CA GLU A 198 -23.60 -7.08 -0.51
C GLU A 198 -22.94 -6.86 0.85
N GLY A 199 -21.68 -7.23 1.02
CA GLY A 199 -20.95 -7.09 2.28
C GLY A 199 -20.79 -5.63 2.68
N ILE A 200 -20.32 -4.79 1.75
CA ILE A 200 -20.17 -3.36 2.04
C ILE A 200 -21.51 -2.66 2.23
N GLN A 201 -22.55 -3.04 1.48
CA GLN A 201 -23.91 -2.51 1.66
C GLN A 201 -24.46 -2.86 3.05
N SER A 202 -24.20 -4.06 3.54
CA SER A 202 -24.59 -4.50 4.89
C SER A 202 -23.91 -3.63 5.96
N SER A 203 -22.64 -3.32 5.79
CA SER A 203 -21.90 -2.41 6.69
C SER A 203 -22.46 -0.98 6.68
N LYS A 204 -22.82 -0.46 5.51
CA LYS A 204 -23.52 0.84 5.38
C LYS A 204 -24.89 0.82 6.09
N ASN A 205 -25.64 -0.24 5.94
CA ASN A 205 -26.93 -0.39 6.61
C ASN A 205 -26.77 -0.45 8.12
N LEU A 206 -25.72 -1.07 8.64
CA LEU A 206 -25.39 -1.06 10.08
C LEU A 206 -25.17 0.37 10.60
N ILE A 207 -24.33 1.15 9.90
CA ILE A 207 -24.07 2.56 10.27
C ILE A 207 -25.37 3.37 10.29
N ASN A 208 -26.16 3.29 9.24
CA ASN A 208 -27.44 4.00 9.16
C ASN A 208 -28.43 3.58 10.27
N ARG A 209 -28.34 2.34 10.77
CA ARG A 209 -29.13 1.89 11.92
C ARG A 209 -28.65 2.52 13.23
N ILE A 210 -27.33 2.60 13.41
CA ILE A 210 -26.70 3.25 14.58
C ILE A 210 -27.08 4.72 14.63
N GLU A 211 -26.92 5.44 13.53
CA GLU A 211 -27.28 6.87 13.42
C GLU A 211 -28.74 7.11 13.77
N ARG A 212 -29.66 6.34 13.16
CA ARG A 212 -31.10 6.43 13.45
C ARG A 212 -31.44 6.13 14.92
N TYR A 213 -30.71 5.19 15.53
CA TYR A 213 -30.90 4.91 16.96
C TYR A 213 -30.54 6.13 17.82
N PHE A 214 -29.40 6.76 17.56
CA PHE A 214 -29.00 7.96 18.30
C PHE A 214 -29.89 9.16 18.03
N GLU A 215 -30.31 9.38 16.80
CA GLU A 215 -31.24 10.45 16.45
C GLU A 215 -32.58 10.33 17.20
N ARG A 216 -33.13 9.11 17.23
CA ARG A 216 -34.40 8.85 17.95
C ARG A 216 -34.29 9.05 19.47
N ASN A 217 -33.12 8.82 20.05
CA ASN A 217 -32.92 8.93 21.49
C ASN A 217 -32.34 10.28 21.94
N LYS A 218 -31.93 11.14 21.02
CA LYS A 218 -31.50 12.52 21.36
C LYS A 218 -32.57 13.33 22.07
N SER A 219 -33.83 13.10 21.76
CA SER A 219 -34.96 13.83 22.35
C SER A 219 -35.41 13.33 23.74
N ASN A 220 -34.84 12.22 24.21
CA ASN A 220 -35.27 11.62 25.51
C ASN A 220 -34.27 11.88 26.66
N ASN A 221 -33.20 12.63 26.47
CA ASN A 221 -32.14 12.81 27.48
C ASN A 221 -31.77 14.28 27.76
N PHE A 222 -32.70 15.24 27.59
CA PHE A 222 -32.53 16.61 28.09
C PHE A 222 -33.86 17.21 28.54
#